data_e2662ae4d1b7b04e60c2883ede5c10dc
#
_entry.id   e2662ae4d1b7b04e60c2883ede5c10dc
#
_cell.length_a   1.000
_cell.length_b   1.000
_cell.length_c   1.000
_cell.angle_alpha   90.00
_cell.angle_beta   90.00
_cell.angle_gamma   90.00
#
_symmetry.space_group_name_H-M   'P 1'
#
loop_
_entity.id
_entity.type
_entity.pdbx_description
1 polymer ?
#
loop_
_entity_poly.entity_id
_entity_poly.type
_entity_poly.pdbx_seq_one_letter_code
_entity_poly.pdbx_strand_id
1 'polypeptide(L)'
;IIKIIRSSKTPDDAKKSLLSTKWKINKSLKLISLVEDKKGKNLYSLSDPQVIAILELRLQKLTALGINEIEVEIKKLADLIKGYKKIINSKKELLKVISEELKTIKDKFAVPRRTKIIDAVLNYDIEETIQKEEVIITVTLQGYIKRGALSSVKQQKRGGKGKSGIITRDEDSVVQTLSVNTRTSVLFFSTEGLVYKIKAWKIPEGSTTSKGKSLFNILPLKNHQSISSIMPFPDDESDMKNLQIVFATAKGKVRKNSLEDFSSINSAGKIAIKLDPNDKIVGVEICKDDQDVMLSTKNGKCIRFESKKLRIFKGRSSKGIKGIELSPNDEIVSLSIANKEKTKKDSKSDERFVLSITENGYGKKTLNNEYRVTNRGGKGIIGIINSPRNGNISSSLIVGENDEIILSTDKGSIMR
;
A
#
# COMPACT_ATOMS: atom_id res chain seq x y z
N ILE A 1 -26.21 -70.85 -26.29
CA ILE A 1 -25.02 -70.38 -27.03
C ILE A 1 -24.53 -71.44 -27.96
N ILE A 2 -24.06 -72.63 -27.53
CA ILE A 2 -23.47 -73.67 -28.35
C ILE A 2 -24.41 -74.15 -29.43
N LYS A 3 -25.72 -74.34 -29.16
CA LYS A 3 -26.71 -74.71 -30.16
C LYS A 3 -26.84 -73.65 -31.24
N ILE A 4 -26.84 -72.38 -30.92
CA ILE A 4 -26.93 -71.27 -31.88
C ILE A 4 -25.68 -71.27 -32.79
N ILE A 5 -24.49 -71.37 -32.20
CA ILE A 5 -23.26 -71.39 -32.94
C ILE A 5 -23.23 -72.57 -33.93
N ARG A 6 -23.60 -73.77 -33.49
CA ARG A 6 -23.64 -74.98 -34.35
C ARG A 6 -24.72 -74.98 -35.41
N SER A 7 -25.81 -74.25 -35.22
CA SER A 7 -26.91 -74.15 -36.21
C SER A 7 -26.72 -73.04 -37.23
N SER A 8 -25.77 -72.11 -37.00
CA SER A 8 -25.48 -71.00 -37.90
C SER A 8 -24.57 -71.46 -39.03
N LYS A 9 -24.84 -70.97 -40.27
CA LYS A 9 -24.10 -71.34 -41.48
C LYS A 9 -22.77 -70.56 -41.59
N THR A 10 -22.71 -69.34 -41.03
CA THR A 10 -21.54 -68.51 -41.05
C THR A 10 -21.26 -67.95 -39.65
N PRO A 11 -19.99 -67.53 -39.30
CA PRO A 11 -19.68 -66.87 -38.08
C PRO A 11 -20.46 -65.58 -37.85
N ASP A 12 -20.74 -64.84 -38.94
CA ASP A 12 -21.50 -63.56 -38.88
C ASP A 12 -22.96 -63.81 -38.56
N ASP A 13 -23.54 -64.94 -39.03
CA ASP A 13 -24.95 -65.33 -38.68
C ASP A 13 -25.01 -65.77 -37.22
N ALA A 14 -23.97 -66.46 -36.71
CA ALA A 14 -23.84 -66.77 -35.29
C ALA A 14 -23.76 -65.50 -34.42
N LYS A 15 -22.93 -64.51 -34.86
CA LYS A 15 -22.80 -63.23 -34.22
C LYS A 15 -24.15 -62.49 -34.13
N LYS A 16 -24.84 -62.30 -35.22
CA LYS A 16 -26.20 -61.66 -35.28
C LYS A 16 -27.18 -62.35 -34.38
N SER A 17 -27.25 -63.67 -34.41
CA SER A 17 -28.16 -64.47 -33.63
C SER A 17 -27.86 -64.35 -32.10
N LEU A 18 -26.62 -64.32 -31.71
CA LEU A 18 -26.19 -64.15 -30.31
C LEU A 18 -26.55 -62.77 -29.79
N LEU A 19 -26.39 -61.72 -30.62
CA LEU A 19 -26.76 -60.34 -30.26
C LEU A 19 -28.26 -60.13 -30.10
N SER A 20 -29.07 -60.77 -30.96
CA SER A 20 -30.51 -60.62 -30.94
C SER A 20 -31.19 -61.44 -29.85
N THR A 21 -30.52 -62.48 -29.34
CA THR A 21 -31.14 -63.41 -28.36
C THR A 21 -31.03 -62.76 -26.92
N LYS A 22 -32.18 -62.82 -26.24
CA LYS A 22 -32.25 -62.41 -24.81
C LYS A 22 -31.98 -63.60 -23.92
N TRP A 23 -30.96 -63.45 -23.04
CA TRP A 23 -30.50 -64.53 -22.17
C TRP A 23 -31.06 -64.40 -20.75
N LYS A 24 -31.44 -65.49 -20.12
CA LYS A 24 -31.87 -65.54 -18.72
C LYS A 24 -30.63 -65.34 -17.83
N ILE A 25 -30.74 -64.52 -16.80
CA ILE A 25 -29.65 -64.21 -15.87
C ILE A 25 -29.49 -65.39 -14.90
N ASN A 26 -28.36 -66.07 -14.95
CA ASN A 26 -27.88 -67.06 -13.92
C ASN A 26 -27.17 -66.34 -12.77
N LYS A 27 -26.86 -67.09 -11.66
CA LYS A 27 -26.20 -66.53 -10.48
C LYS A 27 -24.92 -65.73 -10.79
N SER A 28 -24.08 -66.21 -11.71
CA SER A 28 -22.84 -65.54 -12.16
C SER A 28 -23.13 -64.22 -12.87
N LEU A 29 -24.18 -64.11 -13.63
CA LEU A 29 -24.64 -62.93 -14.36
C LEU A 29 -25.25 -61.88 -13.43
N LYS A 30 -25.68 -62.22 -12.21
CA LYS A 30 -26.10 -61.26 -11.16
C LYS A 30 -24.99 -60.35 -10.72
N LEU A 31 -23.73 -60.81 -10.74
CA LEU A 31 -22.55 -59.98 -10.44
C LEU A 31 -22.31 -58.93 -11.53
N ILE A 32 -22.57 -59.26 -12.80
CA ILE A 32 -22.46 -58.36 -13.93
C ILE A 32 -23.57 -57.32 -13.91
N SER A 33 -24.77 -57.68 -13.50
CA SER A 33 -25.90 -56.75 -13.38
C SER A 33 -25.74 -55.71 -12.26
N LEU A 34 -24.86 -55.99 -11.27
CA LEU A 34 -24.48 -55.02 -10.24
C LEU A 34 -23.55 -53.90 -10.80
N VAL A 35 -22.92 -54.15 -11.93
CA VAL A 35 -21.99 -53.22 -12.60
C VAL A 35 -22.70 -52.37 -13.66
N GLU A 36 -23.72 -52.94 -14.32
CA GLU A 36 -24.56 -52.22 -15.30
C GLU A 36 -25.80 -51.67 -14.60
N ASP A 37 -25.98 -50.35 -14.56
CA ASP A 37 -27.14 -49.66 -13.93
C ASP A 37 -28.51 -49.91 -14.64
N LYS A 38 -28.68 -51.03 -15.30
CA LYS A 38 -29.98 -51.40 -15.93
C LYS A 38 -30.90 -52.07 -14.93
N LYS A 39 -31.63 -51.24 -14.20
CA LYS A 39 -32.76 -51.68 -13.37
C LYS A 39 -33.85 -52.33 -14.25
N GLY A 40 -34.03 -53.59 -14.04
CA GLY A 40 -35.28 -54.29 -14.39
C GLY A 40 -35.32 -54.94 -15.74
N LYS A 41 -35.00 -56.23 -15.79
CA LYS A 41 -35.64 -57.36 -16.42
C LYS A 41 -34.68 -58.54 -16.31
N ASN A 42 -35.16 -59.73 -15.89
CA ASN A 42 -34.38 -60.95 -15.78
C ASN A 42 -33.79 -61.46 -17.13
N LEU A 43 -33.61 -60.59 -18.10
CA LEU A 43 -33.13 -60.88 -19.44
C LEU A 43 -31.95 -59.94 -19.77
N TYR A 44 -30.86 -60.53 -20.20
CA TYR A 44 -29.63 -59.87 -20.60
C TYR A 44 -29.39 -60.00 -22.12
N SER A 45 -28.94 -58.95 -22.77
CA SER A 45 -28.47 -58.96 -24.16
C SER A 45 -26.94 -58.85 -24.16
N LEU A 46 -26.28 -59.73 -24.93
CA LEU A 46 -24.83 -59.68 -25.09
C LEU A 46 -24.44 -58.45 -25.88
N SER A 47 -23.33 -57.82 -25.49
CA SER A 47 -22.72 -56.74 -26.26
C SER A 47 -21.83 -57.31 -27.38
N ASP A 48 -21.54 -56.49 -28.39
CA ASP A 48 -20.71 -56.91 -29.55
C ASP A 48 -19.31 -57.45 -29.12
N PRO A 49 -18.57 -56.80 -28.21
CA PRO A 49 -17.31 -57.34 -27.69
C PRO A 49 -17.46 -58.69 -26.97
N GLN A 50 -18.59 -58.88 -26.23
CA GLN A 50 -18.85 -60.12 -25.53
C GLN A 50 -19.14 -61.29 -26.50
N VAL A 51 -19.87 -61.02 -27.60
CA VAL A 51 -20.13 -62.03 -28.63
C VAL A 51 -18.86 -62.42 -29.35
N ILE A 52 -17.98 -61.48 -29.68
CA ILE A 52 -16.68 -61.75 -30.29
C ILE A 52 -15.85 -62.62 -29.34
N ALA A 53 -15.74 -62.25 -28.09
CA ALA A 53 -15.00 -63.04 -27.09
C ALA A 53 -15.57 -64.45 -26.91
N ILE A 54 -16.89 -64.67 -27.04
CA ILE A 54 -17.51 -66.00 -27.00
C ILE A 54 -17.13 -66.82 -28.22
N LEU A 55 -17.14 -66.23 -29.42
CA LEU A 55 -16.80 -66.92 -30.64
C LEU A 55 -15.31 -67.31 -30.71
N GLU A 56 -14.42 -66.52 -30.11
CA GLU A 56 -13.00 -66.76 -30.01
C GLU A 56 -12.59 -67.67 -28.84
N LEU A 57 -13.56 -68.13 -28.03
CA LEU A 57 -13.27 -68.88 -26.80
C LEU A 57 -12.74 -70.26 -27.14
N ARG A 58 -11.52 -70.59 -26.69
CA ARG A 58 -10.93 -71.91 -26.84
C ARG A 58 -11.60 -72.94 -25.95
N LEU A 59 -11.81 -74.15 -26.47
CA LEU A 59 -12.45 -75.26 -25.75
C LEU A 59 -11.84 -75.57 -24.36
N GLN A 60 -10.53 -75.33 -24.21
CA GLN A 60 -9.81 -75.49 -22.94
C GLN A 60 -10.35 -74.61 -21.79
N LYS A 61 -10.88 -73.44 -22.10
CA LYS A 61 -11.42 -72.51 -21.12
C LYS A 61 -12.85 -72.85 -20.68
N LEU A 62 -13.47 -73.86 -21.29
CA LEU A 62 -14.80 -74.36 -20.93
C LEU A 62 -14.75 -75.50 -19.87
N THR A 63 -13.53 -75.83 -19.37
CA THR A 63 -13.36 -76.78 -18.28
C THR A 63 -13.82 -76.20 -16.94
N ALA A 64 -14.19 -77.04 -15.98
CA ALA A 64 -14.66 -76.61 -14.68
C ALA A 64 -13.62 -75.73 -13.95
N LEU A 65 -12.31 -75.98 -14.19
CA LEU A 65 -11.24 -75.19 -13.62
C LEU A 65 -11.19 -73.75 -14.20
N GLY A 66 -11.33 -73.64 -15.54
CA GLY A 66 -11.38 -72.33 -16.23
C GLY A 66 -12.60 -71.48 -15.86
N ILE A 67 -13.73 -72.12 -15.57
CA ILE A 67 -14.95 -71.44 -15.11
C ILE A 67 -14.74 -70.88 -13.69
N ASN A 68 -14.13 -71.62 -12.76
CA ASN A 68 -13.82 -71.14 -11.43
C ASN A 68 -12.84 -69.97 -11.41
N GLU A 69 -11.79 -70.02 -12.24
CA GLU A 69 -10.83 -68.93 -12.40
C GLU A 69 -11.54 -67.61 -12.84
N ILE A 70 -12.39 -67.73 -13.84
CA ILE A 70 -13.19 -66.58 -14.36
C ILE A 70 -14.16 -66.05 -13.29
N GLU A 71 -14.83 -66.95 -12.51
CA GLU A 71 -15.73 -66.54 -11.44
C GLU A 71 -14.97 -65.78 -10.33
N VAL A 72 -13.78 -66.20 -9.96
CA VAL A 72 -12.93 -65.51 -8.99
C VAL A 72 -12.49 -64.13 -9.49
N GLU A 73 -12.11 -64.03 -10.78
CA GLU A 73 -11.71 -62.79 -11.39
C GLU A 73 -12.90 -61.78 -11.50
N ILE A 74 -14.08 -62.27 -11.92
CA ILE A 74 -15.28 -61.46 -11.95
C ILE A 74 -15.65 -60.92 -10.58
N LYS A 75 -15.54 -61.80 -9.54
CA LYS A 75 -15.84 -61.38 -8.17
C LYS A 75 -14.87 -60.29 -7.68
N LYS A 76 -13.55 -60.44 -7.95
CA LYS A 76 -12.55 -59.40 -7.65
C LYS A 76 -12.84 -58.07 -8.32
N LEU A 77 -13.15 -58.11 -9.63
CA LEU A 77 -13.52 -56.91 -10.39
C LEU A 77 -14.80 -56.23 -9.88
N ALA A 78 -15.83 -57.05 -9.56
CA ALA A 78 -17.09 -56.56 -8.98
C ALA A 78 -16.85 -55.84 -7.62
N ASP A 79 -15.99 -56.39 -6.77
CA ASP A 79 -15.67 -55.81 -5.48
C ASP A 79 -14.87 -54.50 -5.65
N LEU A 80 -13.93 -54.42 -6.63
CA LEU A 80 -13.21 -53.20 -6.99
C LEU A 80 -14.16 -52.12 -7.49
N ILE A 81 -15.05 -52.45 -8.41
CA ILE A 81 -16.05 -51.50 -8.95
C ILE A 81 -16.96 -50.98 -7.84
N LYS A 82 -17.41 -51.87 -6.94
CA LYS A 82 -18.23 -51.48 -5.79
C LYS A 82 -17.45 -50.51 -4.86
N GLY A 83 -16.16 -50.77 -4.66
CA GLY A 83 -15.26 -49.88 -3.92
C GLY A 83 -15.15 -48.50 -4.55
N TYR A 84 -14.89 -48.45 -5.87
CA TYR A 84 -14.77 -47.18 -6.59
C TYR A 84 -16.10 -46.40 -6.63
N LYS A 85 -17.24 -47.10 -6.87
CA LYS A 85 -18.55 -46.47 -6.79
C LYS A 85 -18.81 -45.86 -5.39
N LYS A 86 -18.37 -46.52 -4.31
CA LYS A 86 -18.50 -46.01 -2.95
C LYS A 86 -17.69 -44.71 -2.76
N ILE A 87 -16.45 -44.67 -3.30
CA ILE A 87 -15.59 -43.49 -3.24
C ILE A 87 -16.20 -42.33 -4.02
N ILE A 88 -16.68 -42.58 -5.26
CA ILE A 88 -17.25 -41.55 -6.12
C ILE A 88 -18.56 -40.97 -5.56
N ASN A 89 -19.41 -41.82 -4.96
CA ASN A 89 -20.71 -41.39 -4.45
C ASN A 89 -20.67 -40.82 -3.02
N SER A 90 -19.53 -40.91 -2.34
CA SER A 90 -19.40 -40.43 -0.96
C SER A 90 -18.20 -39.51 -0.80
N LYS A 91 -18.44 -38.20 -0.60
CA LYS A 91 -17.39 -37.22 -0.32
C LYS A 91 -16.53 -37.60 0.89
N LYS A 92 -17.15 -38.26 1.88
CA LYS A 92 -16.44 -38.72 3.11
C LYS A 92 -15.40 -39.80 2.77
N GLU A 93 -15.79 -40.80 1.95
CA GLU A 93 -14.87 -41.86 1.54
C GLU A 93 -13.78 -41.35 0.60
N LEU A 94 -14.10 -40.42 -0.29
CA LEU A 94 -13.13 -39.74 -1.15
C LEU A 94 -12.06 -39.01 -0.31
N LEU A 95 -12.48 -38.20 0.67
CA LEU A 95 -11.57 -37.49 1.57
C LEU A 95 -10.70 -38.46 2.41
N LYS A 96 -11.25 -39.62 2.78
CA LYS A 96 -10.49 -40.66 3.50
C LYS A 96 -9.36 -41.22 2.62
N VAL A 97 -9.66 -41.57 1.37
CA VAL A 97 -8.64 -42.06 0.42
C VAL A 97 -7.55 -41.00 0.20
N ILE A 98 -7.93 -39.75 -0.06
CA ILE A 98 -6.96 -38.64 -0.19
C ILE A 98 -6.09 -38.49 1.05
N SER A 99 -6.69 -38.59 2.24
CA SER A 99 -5.95 -38.51 3.51
C SER A 99 -4.94 -39.65 3.66
N GLU A 100 -5.31 -40.87 3.27
CA GLU A 100 -4.41 -42.03 3.33
C GLU A 100 -3.25 -41.93 2.32
N GLU A 101 -3.53 -41.47 1.10
CA GLU A 101 -2.49 -41.20 0.10
C GLU A 101 -1.53 -40.10 0.56
N LEU A 102 -2.06 -39.00 1.09
CA LEU A 102 -1.22 -37.90 1.63
C LEU A 102 -0.37 -38.36 2.82
N LYS A 103 -0.90 -39.23 3.70
CA LYS A 103 -0.11 -39.85 4.79
C LYS A 103 1.04 -40.66 4.23
N THR A 104 0.78 -41.48 3.22
CA THR A 104 1.83 -42.28 2.58
C THR A 104 2.93 -41.43 1.96
N ILE A 105 2.54 -40.31 1.31
CA ILE A 105 3.51 -39.35 0.77
C ILE A 105 4.29 -38.67 1.90
N LYS A 106 3.59 -38.25 2.96
CA LYS A 106 4.22 -37.67 4.13
C LYS A 106 5.26 -38.60 4.74
N ASP A 107 4.94 -39.85 4.92
CA ASP A 107 5.85 -40.85 5.55
C ASP A 107 7.10 -41.10 4.67
N LYS A 108 6.96 -41.04 3.36
CA LYS A 108 8.09 -41.22 2.43
C LYS A 108 8.98 -39.97 2.28
N PHE A 109 8.39 -38.76 2.35
CA PHE A 109 9.09 -37.53 1.96
C PHE A 109 9.15 -36.49 3.09
N ALA A 110 8.58 -36.76 4.28
CA ALA A 110 8.63 -35.81 5.37
C ALA A 110 10.08 -35.60 5.83
N VAL A 111 10.50 -34.36 5.78
CA VAL A 111 11.79 -33.92 6.32
C VAL A 111 11.52 -33.20 7.64
N PRO A 112 12.25 -33.49 8.71
CA PRO A 112 12.09 -32.76 9.96
C PRO A 112 12.40 -31.27 9.76
N ARG A 113 11.67 -30.44 10.49
CA ARG A 113 11.84 -28.99 10.41
C ARG A 113 13.26 -28.62 10.82
N ARG A 114 13.97 -27.88 9.96
CA ARG A 114 15.35 -27.41 10.22
C ARG A 114 15.36 -26.18 11.14
N THR A 115 14.33 -25.31 11.04
CA THR A 115 14.20 -24.13 11.90
C THR A 115 13.58 -24.51 13.23
N LYS A 116 14.18 -24.08 14.32
CA LYS A 116 13.59 -24.21 15.66
C LYS A 116 12.49 -23.17 15.83
N ILE A 117 11.35 -23.58 16.39
CA ILE A 117 10.37 -22.64 16.91
C ILE A 117 10.85 -22.32 18.31
N ILE A 118 11.21 -21.06 18.53
CA ILE A 118 11.52 -20.51 19.85
C ILE A 118 10.37 -19.60 20.24
N ASP A 119 10.03 -19.56 21.53
CA ASP A 119 9.10 -18.57 22.03
C ASP A 119 9.68 -17.20 21.72
N ALA A 120 8.86 -16.32 21.13
CA ALA A 120 9.29 -14.97 20.87
C ALA A 120 9.68 -14.32 22.20
N VAL A 121 10.94 -14.00 22.34
CA VAL A 121 11.37 -13.05 23.37
C VAL A 121 10.79 -11.72 22.91
N LEU A 122 9.65 -11.33 23.48
CA LEU A 122 8.78 -10.22 23.09
C LEU A 122 9.44 -8.82 23.17
N ASN A 123 10.76 -8.74 23.32
CA ASN A 123 11.49 -7.49 23.56
C ASN A 123 12.52 -7.14 22.48
N TYR A 124 12.43 -7.68 21.28
CA TYR A 124 13.16 -7.05 20.17
C TYR A 124 12.32 -5.92 19.62
N ASP A 125 12.68 -4.70 19.97
CA ASP A 125 12.16 -3.54 19.27
C ASP A 125 12.60 -3.66 17.80
N ILE A 126 11.63 -3.89 16.91
CA ILE A 126 11.88 -3.99 15.45
C ILE A 126 12.69 -2.78 14.99
N GLU A 127 12.53 -1.65 15.66
CA GLU A 127 13.23 -0.40 15.37
C GLU A 127 14.75 -0.52 15.58
N GLU A 128 15.22 -1.35 16.50
CA GLU A 128 16.65 -1.58 16.70
C GLU A 128 17.32 -2.30 15.53
N THR A 129 16.58 -3.09 14.78
CA THR A 129 17.09 -3.81 13.60
C THR A 129 17.15 -2.92 12.34
N ILE A 130 16.49 -1.77 12.36
CA ILE A 130 16.48 -0.84 11.21
C ILE A 130 17.76 -0.05 11.17
N GLN A 131 18.46 -0.05 10.04
CA GLN A 131 19.64 0.77 9.84
C GLN A 131 19.30 2.26 9.83
N LYS A 132 20.15 3.07 10.46
CA LYS A 132 20.01 4.53 10.46
C LYS A 132 20.56 5.08 9.13
N GLU A 133 19.68 5.51 8.25
CA GLU A 133 20.01 6.08 6.95
C GLU A 133 19.24 7.36 6.71
N GLU A 134 19.86 8.32 6.02
CA GLU A 134 19.20 9.52 5.57
C GLU A 134 18.35 9.23 4.34
N VAL A 135 17.06 9.51 4.44
CA VAL A 135 16.08 9.23 3.40
C VAL A 135 15.28 10.48 3.05
N ILE A 136 14.85 10.54 1.79
CA ILE A 136 13.92 11.55 1.31
C ILE A 136 12.54 10.92 1.22
N ILE A 137 11.59 11.50 1.91
CA ILE A 137 10.17 11.20 1.79
C ILE A 137 9.58 12.18 0.77
N THR A 138 8.88 11.67 -0.21
CA THR A 138 8.21 12.46 -1.25
C THR A 138 6.72 12.18 -1.22
N VAL A 139 5.90 13.23 -1.20
CA VAL A 139 4.44 13.16 -1.23
C VAL A 139 3.92 13.91 -2.46
N THR A 140 2.97 13.31 -3.18
CA THR A 140 2.35 13.90 -4.36
C THR A 140 0.95 14.45 -4.07
N LEU A 141 0.45 15.31 -4.95
CA LEU A 141 -0.88 15.92 -4.86
C LEU A 141 -2.00 14.85 -4.87
N GLN A 142 -1.84 13.79 -5.66
CA GLN A 142 -2.79 12.68 -5.71
C GLN A 142 -2.68 11.73 -4.50
N GLY A 143 -1.80 12.06 -3.54
CA GLY A 143 -1.66 11.28 -2.31
C GLY A 143 -0.82 10.02 -2.46
N TYR A 144 0.17 10.00 -3.34
CA TYR A 144 1.20 8.97 -3.36
C TYR A 144 2.38 9.36 -2.49
N ILE A 145 2.97 8.38 -1.82
CA ILE A 145 4.14 8.57 -0.96
C ILE A 145 5.18 7.50 -1.25
N LYS A 146 6.42 7.89 -1.18
CA LYS A 146 7.57 6.99 -1.20
C LYS A 146 8.72 7.52 -0.35
N ARG A 147 9.60 6.60 0.02
CA ARG A 147 10.88 6.85 0.65
C ARG A 147 11.99 6.45 -0.31
N GLY A 148 12.99 7.27 -0.46
CA GLY A 148 14.20 6.97 -1.25
C GLY A 148 15.46 7.37 -0.50
N ALA A 149 16.60 6.75 -0.80
CA ALA A 149 17.87 7.16 -0.21
C ALA A 149 18.26 8.58 -0.67
N LEU A 150 18.72 9.43 0.23
CA LEU A 150 19.19 10.80 -0.10
C LEU A 150 20.32 10.77 -1.14
N SER A 151 21.20 9.76 -1.08
CA SER A 151 22.30 9.55 -2.03
C SER A 151 21.87 9.34 -3.49
N SER A 152 20.60 8.96 -3.71
CA SER A 152 20.05 8.76 -5.05
C SER A 152 19.77 10.09 -5.80
N VAL A 153 19.69 11.21 -5.08
CA VAL A 153 19.40 12.54 -5.66
C VAL A 153 20.72 13.28 -5.87
N LYS A 154 21.17 13.35 -7.13
CA LYS A 154 22.41 14.03 -7.49
C LYS A 154 22.25 15.55 -7.45
N GLN A 155 23.24 16.24 -6.91
CA GLN A 155 23.34 17.70 -6.94
C GLN A 155 23.46 18.23 -8.39
N GLN A 156 22.74 19.27 -8.74
CA GLN A 156 22.75 19.88 -10.08
C GLN A 156 23.09 21.35 -10.00
N LYS A 157 23.82 21.85 -11.01
CA LYS A 157 24.12 23.28 -11.15
C LYS A 157 22.88 24.06 -11.64
N ARG A 158 22.86 25.38 -11.36
CA ARG A 158 21.85 26.32 -11.85
C ARG A 158 21.66 26.19 -13.38
N GLY A 159 20.40 26.15 -13.85
CA GLY A 159 20.09 25.99 -15.27
C GLY A 159 20.04 24.54 -15.78
N GLY A 160 20.25 23.55 -14.93
CA GLY A 160 20.07 22.13 -15.30
C GLY A 160 18.60 21.77 -15.56
N LYS A 161 18.37 20.76 -16.42
CA LYS A 161 17.02 20.30 -16.78
C LYS A 161 16.30 19.52 -15.67
N GLY A 162 16.93 19.27 -14.50
CA GLY A 162 16.38 18.39 -13.46
C GLY A 162 16.37 16.93 -13.89
N LYS A 163 16.10 16.05 -12.93
CA LYS A 163 15.82 14.62 -13.20
C LYS A 163 14.37 14.32 -12.82
N SER A 164 13.72 13.41 -13.54
CA SER A 164 12.41 12.94 -13.15
C SER A 164 12.50 12.30 -11.77
N GLY A 165 11.85 12.89 -10.79
CA GLY A 165 11.79 12.38 -9.41
C GLY A 165 10.63 11.42 -9.18
N ILE A 166 9.61 11.52 -10.03
CA ILE A 166 8.45 10.60 -10.08
C ILE A 166 7.99 10.55 -11.53
N ILE A 167 7.77 9.34 -12.06
CA ILE A 167 7.01 9.18 -13.31
C ILE A 167 5.53 9.29 -12.92
N THR A 168 4.98 10.46 -13.09
CA THR A 168 3.54 10.69 -12.99
C THR A 168 2.92 10.47 -14.36
N ARG A 169 1.93 9.60 -14.46
CA ARG A 169 1.02 9.59 -15.59
C ARG A 169 0.05 10.73 -15.34
N ASP A 170 -0.03 11.65 -16.26
CA ASP A 170 -0.97 12.78 -16.36
C ASP A 170 -1.50 13.36 -15.03
N GLU A 171 -1.14 14.62 -14.71
CA GLU A 171 -1.73 15.49 -13.68
C GLU A 171 -1.34 15.25 -12.20
N ASP A 172 -0.29 14.48 -11.87
CA ASP A 172 0.19 14.39 -10.49
C ASP A 172 1.49 15.20 -10.29
N SER A 173 1.60 15.96 -9.21
CA SER A 173 2.76 16.78 -8.88
C SER A 173 3.27 16.52 -7.48
N VAL A 174 4.56 16.73 -7.25
CA VAL A 174 5.15 16.65 -5.91
C VAL A 174 4.70 17.86 -5.10
N VAL A 175 4.03 17.60 -3.97
CA VAL A 175 3.57 18.64 -3.03
C VAL A 175 4.64 18.96 -2.01
N GLN A 176 5.29 17.93 -1.46
CA GLN A 176 6.28 18.12 -0.41
C GLN A 176 7.34 17.03 -0.43
N THR A 177 8.57 17.43 -0.10
CA THR A 177 9.70 16.55 0.18
C THR A 177 10.23 16.82 1.58
N LEU A 178 10.68 15.76 2.26
CA LEU A 178 11.24 15.84 3.60
C LEU A 178 12.46 14.92 3.70
N SER A 179 13.60 15.46 4.13
CA SER A 179 14.79 14.67 4.45
C SER A 179 14.81 14.34 5.94
N VAL A 180 14.88 13.04 6.26
CA VAL A 180 14.86 12.54 7.64
C VAL A 180 15.66 11.25 7.76
N ASN A 181 15.98 10.86 9.01
CA ASN A 181 16.52 9.53 9.29
C ASN A 181 15.42 8.46 9.26
N THR A 182 15.75 7.24 8.88
CA THR A 182 14.81 6.10 8.82
C THR A 182 14.05 5.86 10.13
N ARG A 183 14.69 6.09 11.29
CA ARG A 183 14.07 5.87 12.61
C ARG A 183 13.23 7.04 13.11
N THR A 184 13.33 8.22 12.47
CA THR A 184 12.60 9.41 12.90
C THR A 184 11.10 9.22 12.75
N SER A 185 10.34 9.66 13.74
CA SER A 185 8.89 9.78 13.64
C SER A 185 8.51 10.93 12.71
N VAL A 186 7.51 10.77 11.89
CA VAL A 186 7.05 11.79 10.94
C VAL A 186 5.57 12.06 11.20
N LEU A 187 5.24 13.33 11.34
CA LEU A 187 3.86 13.82 11.43
C LEU A 187 3.34 14.19 10.04
N PHE A 188 2.13 13.78 9.76
CA PHE A 188 1.41 14.09 8.54
C PHE A 188 0.17 14.90 8.89
N PHE A 189 0.08 16.11 8.40
CA PHE A 189 -1.06 16.99 8.62
C PHE A 189 -1.94 17.02 7.37
N SER A 190 -3.22 16.67 7.54
CA SER A 190 -4.17 16.76 6.44
C SER A 190 -4.65 18.20 6.24
N THR A 191 -5.08 18.50 5.03
CA THR A 191 -5.70 19.79 4.68
C THR A 191 -6.93 20.11 5.55
N GLU A 192 -7.59 19.09 6.11
CA GLU A 192 -8.79 19.22 6.96
C GLU A 192 -8.49 19.35 8.45
N GLY A 193 -7.22 19.42 8.85
CA GLY A 193 -6.84 19.64 10.24
C GLY A 193 -6.65 18.39 11.09
N LEU A 194 -6.49 17.22 10.50
CA LEU A 194 -6.09 15.99 11.19
C LEU A 194 -4.58 15.81 11.16
N VAL A 195 -4.05 15.08 12.12
CA VAL A 195 -2.65 14.70 12.21
C VAL A 195 -2.51 13.19 12.42
N TYR A 196 -1.54 12.61 11.72
CA TYR A 196 -1.14 11.21 11.81
C TYR A 196 0.36 11.13 12.13
N LYS A 197 0.79 10.06 12.80
CA LYS A 197 2.19 9.83 13.17
C LYS A 197 2.63 8.46 12.68
N ILE A 198 3.72 8.42 11.91
CA ILE A 198 4.32 7.18 11.40
C ILE A 198 5.85 7.28 11.48
N LYS A 199 6.53 6.19 11.79
CA LYS A 199 7.98 6.08 11.66
C LYS A 199 8.39 6.07 10.18
N ALA A 200 9.46 6.77 9.83
CA ALA A 200 9.91 6.92 8.43
C ALA A 200 10.20 5.58 7.75
N TRP A 201 10.74 4.59 8.49
CA TRP A 201 11.00 3.25 7.94
C TRP A 201 9.75 2.47 7.52
N LYS A 202 8.56 2.81 8.07
CA LYS A 202 7.27 2.20 7.67
C LYS A 202 6.77 2.71 6.33
N ILE A 203 7.32 3.82 5.83
CA ILE A 203 6.98 4.36 4.52
C ILE A 203 7.62 3.48 3.45
N PRO A 204 6.88 3.05 2.42
CA PRO A 204 7.39 2.16 1.38
C PRO A 204 8.58 2.74 0.66
N GLU A 205 9.60 1.92 0.44
CA GLU A 205 10.75 2.28 -0.37
C GLU A 205 10.37 2.29 -1.86
N GLY A 206 10.90 3.24 -2.59
CA GLY A 206 10.67 3.41 -4.01
C GLY A 206 11.89 3.95 -4.73
N SER A 207 12.14 3.48 -5.95
CA SER A 207 13.17 4.05 -6.82
C SER A 207 12.87 5.52 -7.13
N THR A 208 13.86 6.27 -7.61
CA THR A 208 13.69 7.69 -7.98
C THR A 208 12.55 7.93 -8.96
N THR A 209 12.30 6.98 -9.87
CA THR A 209 11.28 7.09 -10.92
C THR A 209 9.94 6.41 -10.58
N SER A 210 9.85 5.66 -9.47
CA SER A 210 8.60 5.00 -9.10
C SER A 210 7.53 5.98 -8.64
N LYS A 211 6.26 5.66 -8.87
CA LYS A 211 5.10 6.45 -8.42
C LYS A 211 4.95 6.44 -6.88
N GLY A 212 5.46 5.40 -6.20
CA GLY A 212 5.22 5.18 -4.77
C GLY A 212 3.91 4.43 -4.51
N LYS A 213 3.45 4.45 -3.25
CA LYS A 213 2.19 3.84 -2.83
C LYS A 213 1.20 4.89 -2.36
N SER A 214 -0.08 4.62 -2.49
CA SER A 214 -1.13 5.53 -2.03
C SER A 214 -1.08 5.72 -0.51
N LEU A 215 -1.18 6.96 -0.05
CA LEU A 215 -1.30 7.33 1.36
C LEU A 215 -2.50 6.67 2.05
N PHE A 216 -3.58 6.40 1.32
CA PHE A 216 -4.75 5.67 1.84
C PHE A 216 -4.42 4.24 2.31
N ASN A 217 -3.35 3.63 1.80
CA ASN A 217 -2.90 2.32 2.24
C ASN A 217 -2.05 2.36 3.51
N ILE A 218 -1.59 3.55 3.90
CA ILE A 218 -0.64 3.75 5.00
C ILE A 218 -1.30 4.53 6.14
N LEU A 219 -2.12 5.51 5.80
CA LEU A 219 -2.86 6.37 6.71
C LEU A 219 -4.36 6.14 6.53
N PRO A 220 -5.16 6.15 7.63
CA PRO A 220 -6.61 6.02 7.54
C PRO A 220 -7.25 7.35 7.09
N LEU A 221 -6.90 7.81 5.90
CA LEU A 221 -7.44 9.03 5.30
C LEU A 221 -8.85 8.76 4.79
N LYS A 222 -9.72 9.77 4.92
CA LYS A 222 -11.05 9.76 4.30
C LYS A 222 -10.94 10.18 2.83
N ASN A 223 -11.89 9.75 2.01
CA ASN A 223 -12.02 10.22 0.63
C ASN A 223 -12.01 11.76 0.61
N HIS A 224 -11.23 12.35 -0.27
CA HIS A 224 -10.99 13.80 -0.44
C HIS A 224 -10.02 14.48 0.54
N GLN A 225 -9.40 13.75 1.48
CA GLN A 225 -8.33 14.30 2.31
C GLN A 225 -7.00 14.22 1.57
N SER A 226 -6.26 15.33 1.57
CA SER A 226 -4.87 15.39 1.12
C SER A 226 -3.95 15.81 2.25
N ILE A 227 -2.66 15.55 2.13
CA ILE A 227 -1.65 15.98 3.09
C ILE A 227 -1.18 17.38 2.69
N SER A 228 -1.28 18.32 3.64
CA SER A 228 -0.83 19.71 3.47
C SER A 228 0.62 19.90 3.89
N SER A 229 1.05 19.18 4.92
CA SER A 229 2.40 19.33 5.49
C SER A 229 2.88 18.03 6.11
N ILE A 230 4.17 17.75 5.94
CA ILE A 230 4.88 16.68 6.64
C ILE A 230 6.04 17.28 7.42
N MET A 231 6.31 16.76 8.61
CA MET A 231 7.40 17.26 9.42
C MET A 231 8.01 16.16 10.29
N PRO A 232 9.33 16.22 10.58
CA PRO A 232 9.95 15.33 11.53
C PRO A 232 9.43 15.63 12.94
N PHE A 233 9.34 14.60 13.76
CA PHE A 233 8.97 14.73 15.16
C PHE A 233 10.11 14.20 16.03
N PRO A 234 10.63 14.98 16.98
CA PRO A 234 11.68 14.55 17.89
C PRO A 234 11.26 13.30 18.65
N ASP A 235 12.18 12.36 18.84
CA ASP A 235 11.91 11.13 19.60
C ASP A 235 12.13 11.36 21.11
N ASP A 236 13.02 12.30 21.50
CA ASP A 236 13.32 12.60 22.90
C ASP A 236 12.36 13.64 23.49
N GLU A 237 11.75 13.31 24.64
CA GLU A 237 10.85 14.22 25.35
C GLU A 237 11.56 15.49 25.85
N SER A 238 12.86 15.41 26.15
CA SER A 238 13.66 16.57 26.54
C SER A 238 13.73 17.64 25.45
N ASP A 239 13.77 17.20 24.18
CA ASP A 239 13.84 18.08 23.03
C ASP A 239 12.51 18.77 22.74
N MET A 240 11.39 18.23 23.27
CA MET A 240 10.04 18.77 23.05
C MET A 240 9.68 19.91 23.99
N LYS A 241 10.29 19.97 25.20
CA LYS A 241 9.85 20.86 26.31
C LYS A 241 9.79 22.34 25.98
N ASN A 242 10.56 22.85 25.07
CA ASN A 242 10.55 24.27 24.69
C ASN A 242 10.16 24.50 23.25
N LEU A 243 9.63 23.45 22.58
CA LEU A 243 9.22 23.53 21.21
C LEU A 243 7.71 23.70 21.11
N GLN A 244 7.30 24.60 20.24
CA GLN A 244 5.92 24.81 19.89
C GLN A 244 5.70 24.50 18.42
N ILE A 245 4.48 24.21 18.07
CA ILE A 245 4.05 23.98 16.70
C ILE A 245 3.09 25.09 16.28
N VAL A 246 3.38 25.71 15.14
CA VAL A 246 2.56 26.78 14.55
C VAL A 246 1.87 26.25 13.31
N PHE A 247 0.58 26.54 13.21
CA PHE A 247 -0.26 26.26 12.08
C PHE A 247 -0.60 27.56 11.36
N ALA A 248 -0.61 27.54 10.04
CA ALA A 248 -1.17 28.61 9.21
C ALA A 248 -2.24 28.06 8.27
N THR A 249 -3.34 28.79 8.13
CA THR A 249 -4.43 28.43 7.23
C THR A 249 -4.48 29.36 6.03
N ALA A 250 -5.04 28.91 4.92
CA ALA A 250 -5.18 29.68 3.69
C ALA A 250 -5.90 31.03 3.91
N LYS A 251 -6.90 31.05 4.81
CA LYS A 251 -7.66 32.28 5.15
C LYS A 251 -6.97 33.19 6.16
N GLY A 252 -5.68 33.02 6.39
CA GLY A 252 -4.91 33.97 7.20
C GLY A 252 -4.94 33.74 8.71
N LYS A 253 -5.45 32.62 9.18
CA LYS A 253 -5.41 32.27 10.62
C LYS A 253 -4.14 31.56 10.98
N VAL A 254 -3.68 31.79 12.20
CA VAL A 254 -2.54 31.13 12.82
C VAL A 254 -2.90 30.58 14.19
N ARG A 255 -2.23 29.51 14.56
CA ARG A 255 -2.41 28.89 15.87
C ARG A 255 -1.08 28.32 16.36
N LYS A 256 -0.83 28.40 17.65
CA LYS A 256 0.37 27.85 18.30
C LYS A 256 -0.03 26.90 19.43
N ASN A 257 0.53 25.72 19.45
CA ASN A 257 0.40 24.71 20.50
C ASN A 257 1.77 24.29 21.04
N SER A 258 1.81 23.66 22.23
CA SER A 258 2.99 22.87 22.63
C SER A 258 3.19 21.70 21.69
N LEU A 259 4.44 21.38 21.35
CA LEU A 259 4.75 20.19 20.55
C LEU A 259 4.40 18.90 21.32
N GLU A 260 4.45 18.91 22.65
CA GLU A 260 4.06 17.79 23.52
C GLU A 260 2.62 17.34 23.30
N ASP A 261 1.70 18.24 22.90
CA ASP A 261 0.31 17.90 22.56
C ASP A 261 0.22 16.84 21.44
N PHE A 262 1.30 16.65 20.68
CA PHE A 262 1.40 15.75 19.54
C PHE A 262 2.26 14.50 19.79
N SER A 263 2.75 14.30 21.02
CA SER A 263 3.54 13.11 21.39
C SER A 263 2.76 11.82 21.23
N SER A 264 1.52 11.79 21.71
CA SER A 264 0.64 10.63 21.69
C SER A 264 -0.46 10.78 20.63
N ILE A 265 -0.20 10.25 19.42
CA ILE A 265 -1.15 10.21 18.30
C ILE A 265 -1.51 8.76 18.02
N ASN A 266 -2.82 8.46 18.04
CA ASN A 266 -3.34 7.13 17.76
C ASN A 266 -3.26 6.83 16.25
N SER A 267 -3.29 5.55 15.88
CA SER A 267 -3.28 5.11 14.48
C SER A 267 -4.43 5.67 13.65
N ALA A 268 -5.58 5.96 14.27
CA ALA A 268 -6.73 6.60 13.62
C ALA A 268 -6.55 8.11 13.35
N GLY A 269 -5.43 8.69 13.80
CA GLY A 269 -5.18 10.13 13.74
C GLY A 269 -5.87 10.91 14.86
N LYS A 270 -5.52 12.19 14.97
CA LYS A 270 -6.12 13.13 15.94
C LYS A 270 -6.41 14.47 15.27
N ILE A 271 -7.37 15.22 15.81
CA ILE A 271 -7.60 16.60 15.40
C ILE A 271 -6.40 17.44 15.81
N ALA A 272 -5.74 18.10 14.86
CA ALA A 272 -4.66 19.05 15.09
C ALA A 272 -5.19 20.48 15.27
N ILE A 273 -6.10 20.89 14.41
CA ILE A 273 -6.74 22.21 14.44
C ILE A 273 -8.17 22.12 13.89
N LYS A 274 -9.10 22.89 14.44
CA LYS A 274 -10.43 23.06 13.85
C LYS A 274 -10.39 24.19 12.81
N LEU A 275 -10.84 23.92 11.62
CA LEU A 275 -10.87 24.87 10.51
C LEU A 275 -12.24 25.55 10.38
N ASP A 276 -12.26 26.72 9.72
CA ASP A 276 -13.49 27.32 9.23
C ASP A 276 -14.00 26.60 7.97
N PRO A 277 -15.27 26.76 7.60
CA PRO A 277 -15.75 26.24 6.32
C PRO A 277 -14.91 26.76 5.15
N ASN A 278 -14.54 25.88 4.24
CA ASN A 278 -13.71 26.17 3.07
C ASN A 278 -12.34 26.80 3.40
N ASP A 279 -11.75 26.49 4.56
CA ASP A 279 -10.38 26.80 4.91
C ASP A 279 -9.53 25.54 4.91
N LYS A 280 -8.24 25.68 4.67
CA LYS A 280 -7.29 24.56 4.64
C LYS A 280 -5.99 24.93 5.37
N ILE A 281 -5.31 23.94 5.93
CA ILE A 281 -3.94 24.11 6.42
C ILE A 281 -3.02 24.30 5.21
N VAL A 282 -2.17 25.32 5.29
CA VAL A 282 -1.14 25.60 4.27
C VAL A 282 0.24 25.19 4.75
N GLY A 283 0.53 25.41 6.02
CA GLY A 283 1.83 25.09 6.58
C GLY A 283 1.74 24.79 8.06
N VAL A 284 2.65 23.94 8.51
CA VAL A 284 2.84 23.58 9.91
C VAL A 284 4.35 23.56 10.17
N GLU A 285 4.80 24.31 11.19
CA GLU A 285 6.23 24.45 11.50
C GLU A 285 6.50 24.39 13.01
N ILE A 286 7.65 23.84 13.38
CA ILE A 286 8.13 23.89 14.76
C ILE A 286 8.80 25.24 15.01
N CYS A 287 8.50 25.85 16.13
CA CYS A 287 9.13 27.11 16.53
C CYS A 287 9.48 27.15 18.03
N LYS A 288 10.34 28.11 18.36
CA LYS A 288 10.67 28.53 19.73
C LYS A 288 10.09 29.92 19.98
N ASP A 289 10.00 30.33 21.26
CA ASP A 289 9.47 31.64 21.61
C ASP A 289 10.38 32.82 21.22
N ASP A 290 11.64 32.56 20.99
CA ASP A 290 12.61 33.54 20.53
C ASP A 290 12.67 33.72 19.01
N GLN A 291 11.86 33.03 18.27
CA GLN A 291 11.78 33.08 16.81
C GLN A 291 10.60 33.95 16.33
N ASP A 292 10.63 34.27 15.04
CA ASP A 292 9.57 35.02 14.37
C ASP A 292 8.80 34.12 13.39
N VAL A 293 7.50 34.36 13.30
CA VAL A 293 6.62 33.72 12.33
C VAL A 293 6.52 34.61 11.10
N MET A 294 6.70 34.03 9.93
CA MET A 294 6.57 34.70 8.64
C MET A 294 5.51 34.02 7.79
N LEU A 295 4.59 34.83 7.28
CA LEU A 295 3.53 34.37 6.40
C LEU A 295 3.67 35.09 5.04
N SER A 296 3.62 34.32 3.95
CA SER A 296 3.63 34.88 2.60
C SER A 296 2.30 34.57 1.91
N THR A 297 1.78 35.56 1.16
CA THR A 297 0.53 35.42 0.45
C THR A 297 0.75 35.21 -1.05
N LYS A 298 -0.22 34.65 -1.72
CA LYS A 298 -0.24 34.40 -3.15
C LYS A 298 0.01 35.66 -3.96
N ASN A 299 -0.59 36.77 -3.51
CA ASN A 299 -0.47 38.08 -4.18
C ASN A 299 0.80 38.85 -3.85
N GLY A 300 1.81 38.21 -3.25
CA GLY A 300 3.13 38.82 -3.05
C GLY A 300 3.32 39.58 -1.75
N LYS A 301 2.36 39.58 -0.83
CA LYS A 301 2.53 40.19 0.49
C LYS A 301 3.21 39.24 1.48
N CYS A 302 3.87 39.82 2.46
CA CYS A 302 4.50 39.09 3.54
C CYS A 302 4.30 39.82 4.87
N ILE A 303 4.07 39.10 5.95
CA ILE A 303 4.07 39.63 7.31
C ILE A 303 5.02 38.83 8.19
N ARG A 304 5.83 39.53 9.00
CA ARG A 304 6.71 38.94 10.01
C ARG A 304 6.33 39.46 11.39
N PHE A 305 6.15 38.57 12.35
CA PHE A 305 5.84 38.91 13.72
C PHE A 305 6.43 37.89 14.71
N GLU A 306 6.67 38.32 15.95
CA GLU A 306 7.29 37.48 16.97
C GLU A 306 6.37 36.32 17.36
N SER A 307 6.93 35.10 17.44
CA SER A 307 6.23 33.89 17.88
C SER A 307 5.61 34.05 19.28
N LYS A 308 6.28 34.73 20.21
CA LYS A 308 5.78 34.97 21.58
C LYS A 308 4.47 35.78 21.61
N LYS A 309 4.14 36.55 20.55
CA LYS A 309 2.85 37.26 20.42
C LYS A 309 1.68 36.33 20.08
N LEU A 310 1.97 35.05 19.75
CA LEU A 310 0.96 34.03 19.64
C LEU A 310 0.78 33.36 20.99
N ARG A 311 -0.44 33.36 21.50
CA ARG A 311 -0.76 32.57 22.69
C ARG A 311 -0.65 31.09 22.40
N ILE A 312 -0.18 30.31 23.35
CA ILE A 312 -0.21 28.86 23.29
C ILE A 312 -1.64 28.41 23.61
N PHE A 313 -2.24 27.65 22.70
CA PHE A 313 -3.58 27.11 22.90
C PHE A 313 -3.50 25.81 23.70
N LYS A 314 -4.25 25.73 24.78
CA LYS A 314 -4.50 24.48 25.49
C LYS A 314 -5.54 23.68 24.71
N GLY A 315 -5.16 22.50 24.25
CA GLY A 315 -6.03 21.63 23.46
C GLY A 315 -6.05 21.98 21.95
N ARG A 316 -6.67 21.11 21.16
CA ARG A 316 -6.53 21.08 19.69
C ARG A 316 -7.80 21.46 18.91
N SER A 317 -8.90 21.76 19.57
CA SER A 317 -10.22 21.94 18.94
C SER A 317 -10.59 23.39 18.60
N SER A 318 -9.67 24.35 18.71
CA SER A 318 -9.94 25.76 18.39
C SER A 318 -9.44 26.16 17.00
N LYS A 319 -10.00 27.24 16.44
CA LYS A 319 -9.77 27.70 15.06
C LYS A 319 -8.54 28.58 14.85
N GLY A 320 -7.81 28.94 15.88
CA GLY A 320 -6.73 29.90 15.78
C GLY A 320 -7.17 31.37 15.79
N ILE A 321 -6.23 32.28 15.52
CA ILE A 321 -6.42 33.73 15.56
C ILE A 321 -5.92 34.35 14.25
N LYS A 322 -6.30 35.60 13.95
CA LYS A 322 -5.87 36.33 12.74
C LYS A 322 -4.34 36.51 12.75
N GLY A 323 -3.67 35.99 11.74
CA GLY A 323 -2.24 36.14 11.50
C GLY A 323 -1.92 37.32 10.59
N ILE A 324 -2.64 37.44 9.49
CA ILE A 324 -2.53 38.51 8.49
C ILE A 324 -3.93 38.95 8.04
N GLU A 325 -4.05 40.19 7.59
CA GLU A 325 -5.22 40.70 6.92
C GLU A 325 -5.06 40.53 5.41
N LEU A 326 -5.83 39.59 4.85
CA LEU A 326 -5.78 39.28 3.43
C LEU A 326 -6.59 40.29 2.61
N SER A 327 -6.11 40.60 1.41
CA SER A 327 -6.89 41.28 0.39
C SER A 327 -7.97 40.36 -0.19
N PRO A 328 -9.03 40.87 -0.83
CA PRO A 328 -9.98 40.01 -1.55
C PRO A 328 -9.24 39.08 -2.53
N ASN A 329 -9.64 37.82 -2.57
CA ASN A 329 -9.09 36.77 -3.43
C ASN A 329 -7.58 36.46 -3.20
N ASP A 330 -7.02 36.87 -2.03
CA ASP A 330 -5.68 36.48 -1.62
C ASP A 330 -5.73 35.34 -0.60
N GLU A 331 -4.70 34.52 -0.59
CA GLU A 331 -4.57 33.41 0.34
C GLU A 331 -3.12 33.28 0.83
N ILE A 332 -2.92 32.72 2.01
CA ILE A 332 -1.57 32.33 2.46
C ILE A 332 -1.15 31.13 1.63
N VAL A 333 0.11 31.16 1.16
CA VAL A 333 0.76 30.06 0.43
C VAL A 333 1.94 29.48 1.19
N SER A 334 2.47 30.21 2.19
CA SER A 334 3.67 29.76 2.91
C SER A 334 3.70 30.23 4.34
N LEU A 335 4.15 29.35 5.23
CA LEU A 335 4.53 29.61 6.61
C LEU A 335 6.01 29.28 6.75
N SER A 336 6.79 30.19 7.37
CA SER A 336 8.19 29.97 7.68
C SER A 336 8.50 30.50 9.07
N ILE A 337 9.50 29.92 9.73
CA ILE A 337 10.00 30.34 11.04
C ILE A 337 11.38 30.97 10.88
N ALA A 338 11.51 32.22 11.29
CA ALA A 338 12.74 33.01 11.22
C ALA A 338 13.44 33.08 12.58
N ASN A 339 14.73 32.86 12.60
CA ASN A 339 15.54 33.18 13.79
C ASN A 339 15.66 34.71 13.93
N LYS A 340 15.62 35.19 15.18
CA LYS A 340 15.99 36.58 15.47
C LYS A 340 17.49 36.72 15.27
N GLU A 341 17.89 37.72 14.50
CA GLU A 341 19.30 38.04 14.34
C GLU A 341 19.89 38.47 15.69
N LYS A 342 20.97 37.85 16.06
CA LYS A 342 21.82 38.33 17.14
C LYS A 342 22.49 39.62 16.67
N THR A 343 22.53 40.63 17.53
CA THR A 343 23.12 41.94 17.27
C THR A 343 24.49 41.86 16.58
N LYS A 344 24.75 42.76 15.66
CA LYS A 344 25.88 43.03 14.72
C LYS A 344 27.33 42.55 15.03
N LYS A 345 27.57 41.70 16.02
CA LYS A 345 28.92 41.24 16.40
C LYS A 345 29.18 39.74 16.13
N ASP A 346 28.17 38.97 15.79
CA ASP A 346 28.34 37.55 15.53
C ASP A 346 28.36 37.27 14.00
N SER A 347 29.52 36.87 13.55
CA SER A 347 29.94 36.28 12.28
C SER A 347 28.95 36.24 11.09
N LYS A 348 29.42 36.66 9.92
CA LYS A 348 28.79 36.55 8.58
C LYS A 348 28.25 35.13 8.21
N SER A 349 28.50 34.14 9.05
CA SER A 349 28.12 32.73 8.80
C SER A 349 26.66 32.40 9.13
N ASP A 350 25.88 33.32 9.71
CA ASP A 350 24.53 33.06 10.19
C ASP A 350 23.45 33.90 9.46
N GLU A 351 23.81 34.50 8.31
CA GLU A 351 22.85 35.26 7.50
C GLU A 351 21.77 34.35 6.93
N ARG A 352 20.52 34.71 7.16
CA ARG A 352 19.36 34.00 6.65
C ARG A 352 18.62 34.82 5.60
N PHE A 353 18.13 34.16 4.60
CA PHE A 353 17.44 34.76 3.47
C PHE A 353 16.04 34.19 3.33
N VAL A 354 15.14 35.01 2.86
CA VAL A 354 13.82 34.57 2.37
C VAL A 354 13.96 34.30 0.88
N LEU A 355 13.78 33.05 0.50
CA LEU A 355 13.68 32.64 -0.90
C LEU A 355 12.23 32.52 -1.28
N SER A 356 11.75 33.39 -2.15
CA SER A 356 10.39 33.33 -2.70
C SER A 356 10.44 32.83 -4.14
N ILE A 357 9.56 31.88 -4.46
CA ILE A 357 9.47 31.26 -5.79
C ILE A 357 8.05 31.46 -6.32
N THR A 358 7.95 31.81 -7.58
CA THR A 358 6.67 32.07 -8.26
C THR A 358 6.25 30.93 -9.18
N GLU A 359 4.99 30.92 -9.58
CA GLU A 359 4.38 29.90 -10.45
C GLU A 359 5.16 29.70 -11.77
N ASN A 360 5.73 30.77 -12.33
CA ASN A 360 6.49 30.70 -13.57
C ASN A 360 7.99 30.42 -13.37
N GLY A 361 8.40 29.97 -12.15
CA GLY A 361 9.76 29.54 -11.86
C GLY A 361 10.77 30.66 -11.60
N TYR A 362 10.33 31.90 -11.43
CA TYR A 362 11.22 32.99 -11.00
C TYR A 362 11.42 32.95 -9.49
N GLY A 363 12.64 33.12 -9.06
CA GLY A 363 13.02 33.15 -7.64
C GLY A 363 13.69 34.44 -7.25
N LYS A 364 13.38 34.94 -6.04
CA LYS A 364 14.02 36.09 -5.40
C LYS A 364 14.57 35.66 -4.04
N LYS A 365 15.86 35.91 -3.79
CA LYS A 365 16.53 35.72 -2.49
C LYS A 365 16.71 37.11 -1.86
N THR A 366 16.14 37.34 -0.68
CA THR A 366 16.16 38.63 0.03
C THR A 366 16.60 38.40 1.48
N LEU A 367 17.43 39.25 2.03
CA LEU A 367 17.85 39.17 3.43
C LEU A 367 16.63 39.18 4.36
N ASN A 368 16.64 38.32 5.36
CA ASN A 368 15.51 38.18 6.31
C ASN A 368 15.26 39.50 7.09
N ASN A 369 16.31 40.31 7.35
CA ASN A 369 16.18 41.58 8.06
C ASN A 369 15.53 42.71 7.25
N GLU A 370 15.43 42.60 5.93
CA GLU A 370 14.65 43.54 5.11
C GLU A 370 13.14 43.43 5.38
N TYR A 371 12.69 42.31 5.95
CA TYR A 371 11.31 42.13 6.37
C TYR A 371 11.14 42.61 7.83
N ARG A 372 10.62 43.81 8.01
CA ARG A 372 10.40 44.39 9.36
C ARG A 372 9.47 43.53 10.20
N VAL A 373 9.78 43.39 11.46
CA VAL A 373 8.90 42.76 12.47
C VAL A 373 7.75 43.70 12.78
N THR A 374 6.53 43.19 12.67
CA THR A 374 5.29 43.95 12.90
C THR A 374 4.40 43.25 13.94
N ASN A 375 3.22 43.80 14.20
CA ASN A 375 2.19 43.07 14.94
C ASN A 375 1.43 42.12 13.99
N ARG A 376 1.01 40.96 14.53
CA ARG A 376 0.14 40.02 13.78
C ARG A 376 -1.18 40.68 13.41
N GLY A 377 -1.82 40.19 12.35
CA GLY A 377 -3.13 40.63 11.91
C GLY A 377 -3.15 41.90 11.06
N GLY A 378 -1.96 42.48 10.78
CA GLY A 378 -1.81 43.60 9.85
C GLY A 378 -1.85 43.16 8.39
N LYS A 379 -1.82 44.15 7.46
CA LYS A 379 -1.85 43.94 6.01
C LYS A 379 -0.55 43.39 5.40
N GLY A 380 0.53 43.34 6.19
CA GLY A 380 1.86 42.96 5.72
C GLY A 380 2.53 44.01 4.84
N ILE A 381 3.66 43.62 4.26
CA ILE A 381 4.47 44.41 3.32
C ILE A 381 4.58 43.67 1.99
N ILE A 382 4.97 44.34 0.93
CA ILE A 382 5.21 43.72 -0.37
C ILE A 382 6.57 43.02 -0.31
N GLY A 383 6.56 41.69 -0.44
CA GLY A 383 7.76 40.86 -0.53
C GLY A 383 8.26 40.70 -1.96
N ILE A 384 7.33 40.48 -2.89
CA ILE A 384 7.59 40.41 -4.33
C ILE A 384 6.43 41.04 -5.07
N ILE A 385 6.72 41.72 -6.20
CA ILE A 385 5.70 42.27 -7.07
C ILE A 385 5.33 41.24 -8.12
N ASN A 386 4.09 40.80 -8.08
CA ASN A 386 3.54 39.87 -9.06
C ASN A 386 3.36 40.60 -10.42
N SER A 387 3.63 39.91 -11.50
CA SER A 387 3.45 40.38 -12.87
C SER A 387 3.03 39.20 -13.77
N PRO A 388 2.48 39.45 -14.94
CA PRO A 388 2.19 38.37 -15.90
C PRO A 388 3.42 37.51 -16.25
N ARG A 389 4.63 38.10 -16.13
CA ARG A 389 5.88 37.39 -16.40
C ARG A 389 6.23 36.36 -15.32
N ASN A 390 6.14 36.75 -14.06
CA ASN A 390 6.57 35.88 -12.96
C ASN A 390 5.43 35.06 -12.33
N GLY A 391 4.19 35.46 -12.51
CA GLY A 391 3.04 34.81 -11.88
C GLY A 391 2.89 35.15 -10.41
N ASN A 392 2.07 34.38 -9.69
CA ASN A 392 1.85 34.51 -8.27
C ASN A 392 2.95 33.80 -7.46
N ILE A 393 3.06 34.09 -6.16
CA ILE A 393 3.95 33.32 -5.30
C ILE A 393 3.39 31.91 -5.16
N SER A 394 4.24 30.92 -5.42
CA SER A 394 3.97 29.49 -5.17
C SER A 394 4.45 29.07 -3.79
N SER A 395 5.66 29.50 -3.39
CA SER A 395 6.23 29.15 -2.07
C SER A 395 7.26 30.18 -1.62
N SER A 396 7.42 30.33 -0.30
CA SER A 396 8.49 31.10 0.31
C SER A 396 9.07 30.33 1.49
N LEU A 397 10.39 30.26 1.60
CA LEU A 397 11.08 29.56 2.68
C LEU A 397 12.30 30.34 3.15
N ILE A 398 12.73 30.11 4.36
CA ILE A 398 13.93 30.71 4.94
C ILE A 398 15.10 29.76 4.72
N VAL A 399 16.17 30.31 4.10
CA VAL A 399 17.37 29.55 3.74
C VAL A 399 18.63 30.25 4.24
N GLY A 400 19.65 29.48 4.55
CA GLY A 400 21.00 29.95 4.78
C GLY A 400 21.78 30.12 3.48
N GLU A 401 23.01 30.65 3.58
CA GLU A 401 23.86 30.84 2.39
C GLU A 401 24.26 29.51 1.74
N ASN A 402 24.51 28.50 2.54
CA ASN A 402 25.00 27.19 2.12
C ASN A 402 23.91 26.10 2.13
N ASP A 403 22.65 26.48 2.34
CA ASP A 403 21.56 25.51 2.34
C ASP A 403 21.30 24.98 0.92
N GLU A 404 21.06 23.68 0.83
CA GLU A 404 20.62 23.07 -0.41
C GLU A 404 19.10 22.94 -0.40
N ILE A 405 18.47 23.24 -1.52
CA ILE A 405 17.03 23.18 -1.68
C ILE A 405 16.65 22.14 -2.74
N ILE A 406 15.49 21.55 -2.55
CA ILE A 406 14.87 20.69 -3.54
C ILE A 406 13.64 21.43 -4.10
N LEU A 407 13.66 21.65 -5.40
CA LEU A 407 12.55 22.23 -6.13
C LEU A 407 11.85 21.14 -6.93
N SER A 408 10.53 21.13 -6.88
CA SER A 408 9.70 20.25 -7.70
C SER A 408 8.73 21.07 -8.57
N THR A 409 8.55 20.65 -9.80
CA THR A 409 7.56 21.24 -10.70
C THR A 409 6.25 20.46 -10.68
N ASP A 410 5.18 21.07 -11.16
CA ASP A 410 3.89 20.44 -11.41
C ASP A 410 3.99 19.21 -12.33
N LYS A 411 4.95 19.21 -13.26
CA LYS A 411 5.25 18.09 -14.16
C LYS A 411 6.13 16.99 -13.54
N GLY A 412 6.33 17.01 -12.22
CA GLY A 412 7.08 15.97 -11.51
C GLY A 412 8.60 16.01 -11.69
N SER A 413 9.17 17.07 -12.29
CA SER A 413 10.61 17.24 -12.34
C SER A 413 11.13 17.73 -11.00
N ILE A 414 12.21 17.12 -10.51
CA ILE A 414 12.88 17.48 -9.25
C ILE A 414 14.28 18.00 -9.56
N MET A 415 14.64 19.09 -8.90
CA MET A 415 15.96 19.73 -9.00
C MET A 415 16.50 19.98 -7.57
N ARG A 416 17.76 19.68 -7.33
CA ARG A 416 18.49 19.97 -6.09
C ARG A 416 19.59 20.96 -6.33
#